data_96f9b025cd3776e8ecb21b981fcb739a
#
_entry.id   96f9b025cd3776e8ecb21b981fcb739a
#
_cell.length_a   1.000
_cell.length_b   1.000
_cell.length_c   1.000
_cell.angle_alpha   90.00
_cell.angle_beta   90.00
_cell.angle_gamma   90.00
#
_symmetry.space_group_name_H-M   'P 1'
#
loop_
_entity.id
_entity.type
_entity.pdbx_description
1 polymer ?
#
loop_
_entity_poly.entity_id
_entity_poly.type
_entity_poly.pdbx_seq_one_letter_code
_entity_poly.pdbx_strand_id
1 'polypeptide(L)'
;MPIEKTWVLKQQGDSGTVNQLAQSLGIAPVLANLLVQRGIETEQEAQKFFNPQLADLHDPFLMKDMDKAIKRISAAVRNNEPIMVYGDYDVDGTTAVALVYIFLRKLGHSNLMFYIPDRYTEGYGVSYRGIEYAERKGVKLVITLDCGIKAVDKVAYAKEKGIDFIICDHHLPGDEIPDAVAVLDSKQNDCNYPFKELSGCGVGFKLVQAYCKRHEMPFSTIEGLLDLVAVSIASDIVPLIGENRVLAYYGLQRLNSKPNKGLASIIKICGLENHTITIDDIVFKIGPRINAAGRMRVDEDSYSGGHSAVNLMVERDESSAEDFGQMIDEANSERKSIDRSVTQEAHDFIESHPEMKALKSTVIYNPKWMKGIVGIVASRLIETYYRPTVVLTMSNGYVTGSARSVPGFDLYQAVESCADLLENFGGHMYAAGLTMKPENVPAFTERFNRYVEENIDPKMLIPQVDVDAKLLFSDITPAFRDSLCKFQPFGPGNTAPVFMTCGVSNRGDAKLVGVEREHLKMDLVQKEKPNTSIPSIAFQQPQHYQWIRSGRPVDVCYVSVENHYRGITMPQLRIKDIKPCSK
;
A
#
# COMPACT_ATOMS: atom_id res chain seq x y z
N MET A 1 -14.15 -24.10 9.51
CA MET A 1 -15.41 -23.41 9.10
C MET A 1 -15.04 -21.97 8.77
N PRO A 2 -15.62 -21.33 7.78
CA PRO A 2 -15.36 -19.92 7.53
C PRO A 2 -15.74 -19.09 8.77
N ILE A 3 -14.92 -18.10 9.09
CA ILE A 3 -15.15 -17.25 10.27
C ILE A 3 -16.36 -16.37 9.99
N GLU A 4 -17.36 -16.40 10.88
CA GLU A 4 -18.55 -15.56 10.76
C GLU A 4 -18.16 -14.09 11.01
N LYS A 5 -18.55 -13.19 10.08
CA LYS A 5 -18.24 -11.76 10.17
C LYS A 5 -19.37 -11.01 10.86
N THR A 6 -19.03 -10.00 11.64
CA THR A 6 -20.01 -9.06 12.19
C THR A 6 -20.22 -7.90 11.21
N TRP A 7 -21.49 -7.51 10.93
CA TRP A 7 -21.77 -6.33 10.13
C TRP A 7 -22.13 -5.16 11.05
N VAL A 8 -21.46 -4.05 10.87
CA VAL A 8 -21.67 -2.84 11.66
C VAL A 8 -22.03 -1.70 10.74
N LEU A 9 -23.24 -1.16 10.88
CA LEU A 9 -23.62 0.06 10.16
C LEU A 9 -22.90 1.24 10.80
N LYS A 10 -22.10 1.97 10.01
CA LYS A 10 -21.43 3.18 10.46
C LYS A 10 -22.43 4.23 10.91
N GLN A 11 -21.98 5.12 11.78
CA GLN A 11 -22.77 6.28 12.16
C GLN A 11 -23.16 7.06 10.91
N GLN A 12 -24.44 7.37 10.76
CA GLN A 12 -24.95 8.18 9.67
C GLN A 12 -24.73 9.66 9.98
N GLY A 13 -24.49 10.46 8.93
CA GLY A 13 -24.34 11.89 9.06
C GLY A 13 -25.60 12.58 9.58
N ASP A 14 -25.43 13.82 10.04
CA ASP A 14 -26.59 14.65 10.41
C ASP A 14 -27.55 14.80 9.24
N SER A 15 -28.83 14.53 9.46
CA SER A 15 -29.81 14.51 8.41
C SER A 15 -30.01 15.87 7.72
N GLY A 16 -29.85 16.97 8.45
CA GLY A 16 -29.92 18.34 7.91
C GLY A 16 -28.79 18.60 6.92
N THR A 17 -27.54 18.34 7.34
CA THR A 17 -26.34 18.48 6.52
C THR A 17 -26.38 17.56 5.28
N VAL A 18 -26.80 16.31 5.47
CA VAL A 18 -26.96 15.34 4.35
C VAL A 18 -27.97 15.84 3.31
N ASN A 19 -29.14 16.31 3.75
CA ASN A 19 -30.16 16.80 2.82
C ASN A 19 -29.74 18.08 2.11
N GLN A 20 -29.06 19.00 2.80
CA GLN A 20 -28.54 20.22 2.22
C GLN A 20 -27.51 19.92 1.13
N LEU A 21 -26.54 19.04 1.42
CA LEU A 21 -25.52 18.61 0.44
C LEU A 21 -26.15 17.86 -0.75
N ALA A 22 -27.10 16.97 -0.48
CA ALA A 22 -27.79 16.24 -1.55
C ALA A 22 -28.49 17.20 -2.52
N GLN A 23 -29.16 18.22 -1.99
CA GLN A 23 -29.87 19.23 -2.78
C GLN A 23 -28.92 20.13 -3.55
N SER A 24 -27.87 20.68 -2.91
CA SER A 24 -26.93 21.60 -3.55
C SER A 24 -26.09 20.93 -4.64
N LEU A 25 -25.71 19.67 -4.43
CA LEU A 25 -24.90 18.89 -5.38
C LEU A 25 -25.73 18.12 -6.42
N GLY A 26 -27.05 18.02 -6.26
CA GLY A 26 -27.92 17.25 -7.14
C GLY A 26 -27.64 15.75 -7.12
N ILE A 27 -27.23 15.18 -5.97
CA ILE A 27 -26.88 13.77 -5.80
C ILE A 27 -27.86 13.05 -4.85
N ALA A 28 -27.88 11.73 -4.90
CA ALA A 28 -28.69 10.93 -3.99
C ALA A 28 -28.30 11.18 -2.51
N PRO A 29 -29.25 11.27 -1.56
CA PRO A 29 -28.96 11.52 -0.14
C PRO A 29 -27.96 10.53 0.46
N VAL A 30 -27.97 9.27 0.04
CA VAL A 30 -26.99 8.28 0.49
C VAL A 30 -25.56 8.65 0.08
N LEU A 31 -25.34 9.25 -1.08
CA LEU A 31 -24.02 9.72 -1.51
C LEU A 31 -23.58 10.97 -0.74
N ALA A 32 -24.53 11.87 -0.42
CA ALA A 32 -24.25 13.00 0.47
C ALA A 32 -23.87 12.52 1.88
N ASN A 33 -24.56 11.49 2.39
CA ASN A 33 -24.19 10.84 3.65
C ASN A 33 -22.76 10.28 3.62
N LEU A 34 -22.31 9.70 2.51
CA LEU A 34 -20.92 9.24 2.37
C LEU A 34 -19.91 10.40 2.43
N LEU A 35 -20.25 11.59 1.96
CA LEU A 35 -19.41 12.79 2.10
C LEU A 35 -19.31 13.19 3.58
N VAL A 36 -20.45 13.29 4.27
CA VAL A 36 -20.49 13.66 5.71
C VAL A 36 -19.71 12.65 6.55
N GLN A 37 -19.83 11.35 6.27
CA GLN A 37 -19.01 10.31 6.95
C GLN A 37 -17.49 10.48 6.72
N ARG A 38 -17.07 11.24 5.71
CA ARG A 38 -15.68 11.60 5.41
C ARG A 38 -15.29 12.98 5.95
N GLY A 39 -16.15 13.62 6.73
CA GLY A 39 -15.93 14.97 7.25
C GLY A 39 -16.08 16.08 6.20
N ILE A 40 -16.78 15.80 5.09
CA ILE A 40 -17.07 16.76 4.03
C ILE A 40 -18.51 17.24 4.22
N GLU A 41 -18.69 18.44 4.76
CA GLU A 41 -19.99 18.93 5.23
C GLU A 41 -20.51 20.14 4.43
N THR A 42 -19.64 20.75 3.61
CA THR A 42 -20.01 21.91 2.79
C THR A 42 -19.93 21.59 1.30
N GLU A 43 -20.71 22.33 0.50
CA GLU A 43 -20.67 22.24 -0.95
C GLU A 43 -19.26 22.55 -1.49
N GLN A 44 -18.57 23.53 -0.94
CA GLN A 44 -17.22 23.91 -1.37
C GLN A 44 -16.21 22.79 -1.15
N GLU A 45 -16.25 22.11 0.00
CA GLU A 45 -15.41 20.94 0.29
C GLU A 45 -15.73 19.79 -0.66
N ALA A 46 -17.03 19.55 -0.92
CA ALA A 46 -17.47 18.51 -1.85
C ALA A 46 -16.99 18.78 -3.29
N GLN A 47 -17.07 20.03 -3.74
CA GLN A 47 -16.56 20.44 -5.06
C GLN A 47 -15.06 20.19 -5.17
N LYS A 48 -14.27 20.53 -4.14
CA LYS A 48 -12.83 20.25 -4.05
C LYS A 48 -12.55 18.75 -4.08
N PHE A 49 -13.32 17.98 -3.32
CA PHE A 49 -13.18 16.52 -3.26
C PHE A 49 -13.46 15.84 -4.61
N PHE A 50 -14.50 16.29 -5.32
CA PHE A 50 -14.89 15.72 -6.61
C PHE A 50 -14.01 16.19 -7.78
N ASN A 51 -13.39 17.36 -7.66
CA ASN A 51 -12.58 17.99 -8.70
C ASN A 51 -11.20 18.40 -8.15
N PRO A 52 -10.33 17.44 -7.79
CA PRO A 52 -8.98 17.77 -7.31
C PRO A 52 -8.22 18.64 -8.31
N GLN A 53 -7.53 19.69 -7.85
CA GLN A 53 -6.75 20.58 -8.69
C GLN A 53 -5.27 20.56 -8.27
N LEU A 54 -4.34 20.60 -9.23
CA LEU A 54 -2.90 20.72 -8.92
C LEU A 54 -2.57 21.99 -8.12
N ALA A 55 -3.42 23.02 -8.23
CA ALA A 55 -3.33 24.24 -7.43
C ALA A 55 -3.66 24.04 -5.93
N ASP A 56 -4.28 22.90 -5.57
CA ASP A 56 -4.57 22.54 -4.18
C ASP A 56 -3.34 21.94 -3.46
N LEU A 57 -2.26 21.68 -4.19
CA LEU A 57 -1.00 21.24 -3.57
C LEU A 57 -0.38 22.37 -2.75
N HIS A 58 0.03 22.05 -1.53
CA HIS A 58 0.68 23.00 -0.65
C HIS A 58 2.02 23.48 -1.21
N ASP A 59 2.41 24.70 -0.81
CA ASP A 59 3.74 25.22 -1.13
C ASP A 59 4.82 24.29 -0.54
N PRO A 60 5.73 23.71 -1.37
CA PRO A 60 6.76 22.83 -0.87
C PRO A 60 7.73 23.50 0.12
N PHE A 61 7.87 24.83 0.07
CA PHE A 61 8.72 25.59 0.99
C PHE A 61 8.15 25.71 2.41
N LEU A 62 6.92 25.28 2.66
CA LEU A 62 6.38 25.10 4.02
C LEU A 62 7.03 23.90 4.76
N MET A 63 7.65 22.97 4.02
CA MET A 63 8.37 21.85 4.61
C MET A 63 9.69 22.35 5.19
N LYS A 64 9.94 22.01 6.47
CA LYS A 64 11.18 22.34 7.16
C LYS A 64 12.39 21.93 6.31
N ASP A 65 13.43 22.76 6.33
CA ASP A 65 14.71 22.59 5.62
C ASP A 65 14.65 22.56 4.08
N MET A 66 13.49 22.74 3.46
CA MET A 66 13.37 22.73 1.99
C MET A 66 14.30 23.74 1.32
N ASP A 67 14.42 24.96 1.88
CA ASP A 67 15.35 25.98 1.38
C ASP A 67 16.82 25.51 1.39
N LYS A 68 17.24 24.84 2.47
CA LYS A 68 18.60 24.28 2.61
C LYS A 68 18.84 23.19 1.59
N ALA A 69 17.87 22.27 1.41
CA ALA A 69 17.94 21.20 0.43
C ALA A 69 18.11 21.75 -0.99
N ILE A 70 17.27 22.71 -1.38
CA ILE A 70 17.32 23.30 -2.72
C ILE A 70 18.64 24.06 -2.96
N LYS A 71 19.14 24.81 -1.97
CA LYS A 71 20.45 25.49 -2.07
C LYS A 71 21.58 24.48 -2.28
N ARG A 72 21.59 23.38 -1.53
CA ARG A 72 22.64 22.34 -1.63
C ARG A 72 22.58 21.59 -2.97
N ILE A 73 21.39 21.20 -3.42
CA ILE A 73 21.23 20.55 -4.73
C ILE A 73 21.64 21.50 -5.86
N SER A 74 21.23 22.77 -5.81
CA SER A 74 21.60 23.76 -6.83
C SER A 74 23.11 23.98 -6.90
N ALA A 75 23.80 23.94 -5.77
CA ALA A 75 25.26 24.00 -5.74
C ALA A 75 25.89 22.75 -6.37
N ALA A 76 25.42 21.56 -6.01
CA ALA A 76 25.91 20.30 -6.56
C ALA A 76 25.74 20.21 -8.08
N VAL A 77 24.53 20.59 -8.57
CA VAL A 77 24.24 20.59 -10.02
C VAL A 77 25.13 21.59 -10.77
N ARG A 78 25.29 22.82 -10.25
CA ARG A 78 26.12 23.85 -10.87
C ARG A 78 27.60 23.46 -10.93
N ASN A 79 28.10 22.81 -9.87
CA ASN A 79 29.50 22.40 -9.76
C ASN A 79 29.76 21.01 -10.37
N ASN A 80 28.75 20.35 -10.91
CA ASN A 80 28.77 18.98 -11.41
C ASN A 80 29.36 17.99 -10.37
N GLU A 81 28.99 18.16 -9.10
CA GLU A 81 29.43 17.27 -8.01
C GLU A 81 28.80 15.87 -8.18
N PRO A 82 29.51 14.78 -7.82
CA PRO A 82 28.91 13.45 -7.80
C PRO A 82 27.75 13.36 -6.82
N ILE A 83 26.53 13.10 -7.33
CA ILE A 83 25.29 12.92 -6.54
C ILE A 83 24.88 11.45 -6.55
N MET A 84 24.56 10.91 -5.38
CA MET A 84 23.91 9.61 -5.23
C MET A 84 22.48 9.79 -4.75
N VAL A 85 21.51 9.23 -5.49
CA VAL A 85 20.12 9.08 -5.06
C VAL A 85 19.99 7.72 -4.38
N TYR A 86 19.67 7.72 -3.09
CA TYR A 86 19.63 6.53 -2.25
C TYR A 86 18.19 6.27 -1.81
N GLY A 87 17.69 5.04 -1.83
CA GLY A 87 16.34 4.75 -1.35
C GLY A 87 16.18 3.33 -0.83
N ASP A 88 15.01 3.03 -0.26
CA ASP A 88 14.70 1.68 0.15
C ASP A 88 14.32 0.78 -1.05
N TYR A 89 14.26 -0.53 -0.80
CA TYR A 89 14.09 -1.58 -1.82
C TYR A 89 12.62 -1.87 -2.19
N ASP A 90 11.65 -1.24 -1.55
CA ASP A 90 10.23 -1.44 -1.87
C ASP A 90 9.75 -0.50 -2.99
N VAL A 91 8.44 -0.51 -3.28
CA VAL A 91 7.89 0.31 -4.37
C VAL A 91 7.99 1.78 -4.08
N ASP A 92 7.78 2.21 -2.82
CA ASP A 92 7.87 3.62 -2.47
C ASP A 92 9.30 4.14 -2.65
N GLY A 93 10.28 3.46 -2.02
CA GLY A 93 11.69 3.82 -2.14
C GLY A 93 12.19 3.80 -3.59
N THR A 94 11.89 2.74 -4.36
CA THR A 94 12.36 2.61 -5.75
C THR A 94 11.71 3.61 -6.71
N THR A 95 10.42 3.92 -6.55
CA THR A 95 9.74 4.98 -7.35
C THR A 95 10.26 6.37 -6.99
N ALA A 96 10.52 6.63 -5.71
CA ALA A 96 11.09 7.87 -5.23
C ALA A 96 12.50 8.12 -5.80
N VAL A 97 13.36 7.08 -5.76
CA VAL A 97 14.69 7.14 -6.37
C VAL A 97 14.59 7.40 -7.87
N ALA A 98 13.74 6.65 -8.57
CA ALA A 98 13.54 6.84 -10.00
C ALA A 98 13.08 8.26 -10.33
N LEU A 99 12.14 8.81 -9.55
CA LEU A 99 11.59 10.17 -9.72
C LEU A 99 12.70 11.23 -9.62
N VAL A 100 13.47 11.23 -8.55
CA VAL A 100 14.52 12.22 -8.31
C VAL A 100 15.68 12.03 -9.30
N TYR A 101 16.06 10.79 -9.60
CA TYR A 101 17.08 10.45 -10.60
C TYR A 101 16.70 10.96 -12.00
N ILE A 102 15.47 10.68 -12.46
CA ILE A 102 14.97 11.16 -13.76
C ILE A 102 14.98 12.69 -13.81
N PHE A 103 14.56 13.35 -12.72
CA PHE A 103 14.55 14.80 -12.63
C PHE A 103 15.96 15.39 -12.74
N LEU A 104 16.92 14.94 -11.94
CA LEU A 104 18.31 15.43 -11.98
C LEU A 104 18.96 15.18 -13.35
N ARG A 105 18.71 14.02 -13.93
CA ARG A 105 19.15 13.70 -15.30
C ARG A 105 18.53 14.66 -16.35
N LYS A 106 17.26 15.06 -16.15
CA LYS A 106 16.57 16.03 -17.02
C LYS A 106 17.16 17.43 -16.92
N LEU A 107 17.74 17.80 -15.76
CA LEU A 107 18.52 19.04 -15.59
C LEU A 107 19.87 19.01 -16.32
N GLY A 108 20.27 17.90 -16.94
CA GLY A 108 21.56 17.71 -17.61
C GLY A 108 22.67 17.30 -16.63
N HIS A 109 22.37 16.97 -15.37
CA HIS A 109 23.38 16.50 -14.45
C HIS A 109 23.82 15.08 -14.81
N SER A 110 25.09 14.91 -15.18
CA SER A 110 25.66 13.65 -15.68
C SER A 110 26.39 12.85 -14.61
N ASN A 111 26.90 13.51 -13.56
CA ASN A 111 27.63 12.86 -12.47
C ASN A 111 26.67 12.31 -11.40
N LEU A 112 25.81 11.38 -11.83
CA LEU A 112 24.64 10.91 -11.09
C LEU A 112 24.64 9.39 -11.02
N MET A 113 24.40 8.86 -9.83
CA MET A 113 24.21 7.44 -9.58
C MET A 113 23.07 7.21 -8.59
N PHE A 114 22.62 5.99 -8.47
CA PHE A 114 21.65 5.60 -7.43
C PHE A 114 22.14 4.36 -6.67
N TYR A 115 21.58 4.15 -5.50
CA TYR A 115 21.88 3.00 -4.64
C TYR A 115 20.60 2.51 -3.93
N ILE A 116 20.39 1.20 -3.95
CA ILE A 116 19.33 0.52 -3.20
C ILE A 116 20.02 -0.54 -2.32
N PRO A 117 19.82 -0.52 -1.00
CA PRO A 117 20.43 -1.51 -0.11
C PRO A 117 19.86 -2.91 -0.35
N ASP A 118 20.69 -3.91 -0.13
CA ASP A 118 20.24 -5.30 -0.20
C ASP A 118 19.48 -5.70 1.06
N ARG A 119 18.26 -6.15 0.90
CA ARG A 119 17.35 -6.56 2.00
C ARG A 119 17.96 -7.60 2.94
N TYR A 120 18.78 -8.51 2.41
CA TYR A 120 19.31 -9.66 3.16
C TYR A 120 20.60 -9.34 3.90
N THR A 121 21.49 -8.58 3.27
CA THR A 121 22.83 -8.29 3.80
C THR A 121 22.95 -6.94 4.49
N GLU A 122 22.14 -5.94 4.09
CA GLU A 122 22.19 -4.57 4.62
C GLU A 122 20.95 -4.21 5.45
N GLY A 123 19.80 -4.81 5.13
CA GLY A 123 18.54 -4.52 5.80
C GLY A 123 17.83 -3.29 5.22
N TYR A 124 16.97 -2.67 6.03
CA TYR A 124 16.21 -1.49 5.67
C TYR A 124 16.98 -0.19 5.89
N GLY A 125 16.83 0.74 4.95
CA GLY A 125 17.28 2.11 5.10
C GLY A 125 18.79 2.32 4.84
N VAL A 126 19.33 3.42 5.37
CA VAL A 126 20.75 3.78 5.16
C VAL A 126 21.68 2.76 5.81
N SER A 127 22.68 2.27 5.06
CA SER A 127 23.66 1.30 5.50
C SER A 127 25.09 1.87 5.48
N TYR A 128 25.96 1.36 6.34
CA TYR A 128 27.38 1.68 6.28
C TYR A 128 28.01 1.27 4.96
N ARG A 129 27.62 0.11 4.40
CA ARG A 129 28.08 -0.38 3.10
C ARG A 129 27.73 0.59 1.96
N GLY A 130 26.52 1.16 2.00
CA GLY A 130 26.08 2.18 1.04
C GLY A 130 26.90 3.47 1.15
N ILE A 131 27.25 3.90 2.37
CA ILE A 131 28.11 5.08 2.61
C ILE A 131 29.56 4.82 2.13
N GLU A 132 30.12 3.65 2.43
CA GLU A 132 31.45 3.26 1.94
C GLU A 132 31.48 3.15 0.40
N TYR A 133 30.38 2.68 -0.20
CA TYR A 133 30.24 2.68 -1.66
C TYR A 133 30.22 4.12 -2.21
N ALA A 134 29.50 5.03 -1.56
CA ALA A 134 29.47 6.45 -1.92
C ALA A 134 30.87 7.09 -1.83
N GLU A 135 31.60 6.82 -0.74
CA GLU A 135 32.98 7.28 -0.55
C GLU A 135 33.90 6.80 -1.67
N ARG A 136 33.90 5.48 -1.97
CA ARG A 136 34.72 4.90 -3.05
C ARG A 136 34.40 5.50 -4.43
N LYS A 137 33.16 5.95 -4.65
CA LYS A 137 32.72 6.61 -5.89
C LYS A 137 32.94 8.12 -5.87
N GLY A 138 33.49 8.68 -4.80
CA GLY A 138 33.77 10.11 -4.66
C GLY A 138 32.52 10.98 -4.52
N VAL A 139 31.38 10.41 -4.11
CA VAL A 139 30.10 11.11 -3.91
C VAL A 139 30.28 12.26 -2.93
N LYS A 140 29.66 13.41 -3.24
CA LYS A 140 29.67 14.61 -2.39
C LYS A 140 28.31 14.87 -1.74
N LEU A 141 27.24 14.40 -2.38
CA LEU A 141 25.87 14.56 -1.90
C LEU A 141 25.09 13.26 -2.06
N VAL A 142 24.53 12.79 -0.96
CA VAL A 142 23.54 11.71 -0.94
C VAL A 142 22.16 12.32 -0.69
N ILE A 143 21.18 11.99 -1.53
CA ILE A 143 19.78 12.32 -1.33
C ILE A 143 19.06 11.01 -0.99
N THR A 144 18.66 10.84 0.27
CA THR A 144 17.90 9.65 0.67
C THR A 144 16.42 9.86 0.44
N LEU A 145 15.72 8.80 0.09
CA LEU A 145 14.29 8.78 -0.23
C LEU A 145 13.64 7.58 0.45
N ASP A 146 12.53 7.83 1.13
CA ASP A 146 11.78 6.82 1.86
C ASP A 146 12.60 6.14 2.97
N CYS A 147 13.64 6.80 3.45
CA CYS A 147 14.48 6.32 4.55
C CYS A 147 15.39 7.44 5.07
N GLY A 148 15.92 7.21 6.27
CA GLY A 148 17.00 8.02 6.79
C GLY A 148 16.67 8.84 8.04
N ILE A 149 15.38 9.06 8.37
CA ILE A 149 14.97 9.89 9.53
C ILE A 149 15.51 9.38 10.88
N LYS A 150 15.83 8.09 10.97
CA LYS A 150 16.42 7.45 12.17
C LYS A 150 17.91 7.10 12.03
N ALA A 151 18.57 7.52 10.94
CA ALA A 151 19.94 7.12 10.62
C ALA A 151 21.01 8.05 11.24
N VAL A 152 20.87 8.40 12.53
CA VAL A 152 21.72 9.39 13.23
C VAL A 152 23.20 9.03 13.12
N ASP A 153 23.58 7.83 13.56
CA ASP A 153 24.94 7.32 13.56
C ASP A 153 25.55 7.20 12.15
N LYS A 154 24.74 6.80 11.18
CA LYS A 154 25.17 6.63 9.78
C LYS A 154 25.39 7.96 9.08
N VAL A 155 24.53 8.95 9.35
CA VAL A 155 24.71 10.31 8.82
C VAL A 155 25.95 10.97 9.44
N ALA A 156 26.20 10.77 10.75
CA ALA A 156 27.42 11.23 11.39
C ALA A 156 28.67 10.60 10.75
N TYR A 157 28.65 9.29 10.51
CA TYR A 157 29.74 8.58 9.83
C TYR A 157 29.98 9.10 8.39
N ALA A 158 28.92 9.38 7.65
CA ALA A 158 29.05 9.97 6.31
C ALA A 158 29.64 11.38 6.34
N LYS A 159 29.27 12.18 7.34
CA LYS A 159 29.81 13.53 7.55
C LYS A 159 31.32 13.51 7.82
N GLU A 160 31.83 12.55 8.60
CA GLU A 160 33.28 12.35 8.81
C GLU A 160 34.04 12.05 7.51
N LYS A 161 33.35 11.46 6.52
CA LYS A 161 33.89 11.17 5.17
C LYS A 161 33.70 12.33 4.17
N GLY A 162 33.17 13.46 4.62
CA GLY A 162 32.92 14.64 3.78
C GLY A 162 31.80 14.42 2.75
N ILE A 163 30.79 13.62 3.09
CA ILE A 163 29.60 13.35 2.28
C ILE A 163 28.40 14.02 2.95
N ASP A 164 27.78 14.96 2.25
CA ASP A 164 26.57 15.64 2.67
C ASP A 164 25.33 14.76 2.47
N PHE A 165 24.36 14.86 3.37
CA PHE A 165 23.08 14.18 3.27
C PHE A 165 21.91 15.18 3.18
N ILE A 166 20.95 14.87 2.31
CA ILE A 166 19.60 15.42 2.32
C ILE A 166 18.67 14.23 2.52
N ILE A 167 17.90 14.25 3.61
CA ILE A 167 16.97 13.18 3.96
C ILE A 167 15.57 13.57 3.51
N CYS A 168 14.91 12.72 2.69
CA CYS A 168 13.53 12.84 2.28
C CYS A 168 12.79 11.59 2.78
N ASP A 169 12.11 11.70 3.90
CA ASP A 169 11.47 10.59 4.57
C ASP A 169 10.03 10.94 5.01
N HIS A 170 9.24 9.97 5.35
CA HIS A 170 7.87 10.12 5.83
C HIS A 170 7.56 9.24 7.05
N HIS A 171 8.55 8.50 7.52
CA HIS A 171 8.42 7.68 8.72
C HIS A 171 8.40 8.54 10.00
N LEU A 172 7.89 7.98 11.09
CA LEU A 172 7.93 8.67 12.38
C LEU A 172 9.38 8.89 12.81
N PRO A 173 9.78 10.13 13.15
CA PRO A 173 11.09 10.43 13.68
C PRO A 173 11.41 9.64 14.95
N GLY A 174 12.70 9.44 15.21
CA GLY A 174 13.18 8.99 16.51
C GLY A 174 13.32 10.14 17.52
N ASP A 175 13.90 9.85 18.68
CA ASP A 175 14.18 10.86 19.72
C ASP A 175 15.21 11.90 19.22
N GLU A 176 16.13 11.48 18.36
CA GLU A 176 17.16 12.33 17.76
C GLU A 176 16.96 12.40 16.24
N ILE A 177 17.18 13.57 15.68
CA ILE A 177 17.14 13.83 14.24
C ILE A 177 18.58 13.80 13.70
N PRO A 178 18.87 13.12 12.57
CA PRO A 178 20.20 13.11 11.96
C PRO A 178 20.71 14.52 11.64
N ASP A 179 21.98 14.80 11.92
CA ASP A 179 22.67 16.06 11.60
C ASP A 179 23.04 16.12 10.10
N ALA A 180 22.02 16.11 9.26
CA ALA A 180 22.10 16.24 7.81
C ALA A 180 22.03 17.71 7.38
N VAL A 181 22.43 18.02 6.13
CA VAL A 181 22.28 19.38 5.55
C VAL A 181 20.82 19.82 5.56
N ALA A 182 19.91 18.89 5.28
CA ALA A 182 18.47 19.11 5.33
C ALA A 182 17.75 17.79 5.66
N VAL A 183 16.67 17.90 6.44
CA VAL A 183 15.77 16.78 6.76
C VAL A 183 14.35 17.17 6.37
N LEU A 184 13.89 16.60 5.26
CA LEU A 184 12.55 16.80 4.70
C LEU A 184 11.64 15.66 5.16
N ASP A 185 10.96 15.91 6.26
CA ASP A 185 9.96 15.01 6.80
C ASP A 185 8.86 15.86 7.47
N SER A 186 7.63 15.71 6.97
CA SER A 186 6.49 16.47 7.48
C SER A 186 6.08 16.10 8.91
N LYS A 187 6.48 14.91 9.38
CA LYS A 187 6.15 14.38 10.72
C LYS A 187 7.09 14.84 11.83
N GLN A 188 8.16 15.61 11.50
CA GLN A 188 8.95 16.25 12.54
C GLN A 188 8.07 17.21 13.37
N ASN A 189 8.27 17.22 14.69
CA ASN A 189 7.46 18.01 15.64
C ASN A 189 7.46 19.52 15.34
N ASP A 190 8.55 20.04 14.79
CA ASP A 190 8.75 21.46 14.46
C ASP A 190 8.56 21.75 12.95
N CYS A 191 8.03 20.82 12.18
CA CYS A 191 7.69 21.02 10.78
C CYS A 191 6.25 21.53 10.64
N ASN A 192 6.07 22.70 10.03
CA ASN A 192 4.76 23.33 9.82
C ASN A 192 4.08 22.91 8.49
N TYR A 193 4.58 21.89 7.81
CA TYR A 193 3.96 21.42 6.59
C TYR A 193 2.54 20.89 6.88
N PRO A 194 1.49 21.39 6.17
CA PRO A 194 0.11 21.15 6.57
C PRO A 194 -0.34 19.69 6.45
N PHE A 195 0.26 18.92 5.51
CA PHE A 195 -0.11 17.54 5.24
C PHE A 195 0.98 16.56 5.71
N LYS A 196 0.64 15.64 6.61
CA LYS A 196 1.60 14.75 7.28
C LYS A 196 1.71 13.36 6.64
N GLU A 197 0.83 13.04 5.70
CA GLU A 197 0.65 11.66 5.20
C GLU A 197 1.19 11.46 3.77
N LEU A 198 2.16 12.28 3.34
CA LEU A 198 2.85 12.03 2.06
C LEU A 198 3.55 10.66 2.10
N SER A 199 3.61 9.96 0.96
CA SER A 199 4.52 8.82 0.79
C SER A 199 5.98 9.31 0.61
N GLY A 200 6.97 8.42 0.71
CA GLY A 200 8.37 8.78 0.49
C GLY A 200 8.61 9.36 -0.91
N CYS A 201 7.99 8.79 -1.95
CA CYS A 201 7.99 9.36 -3.30
C CYS A 201 7.24 10.70 -3.36
N GLY A 202 6.18 10.87 -2.57
CA GLY A 202 5.48 12.15 -2.41
C GLY A 202 6.40 13.25 -1.84
N VAL A 203 7.21 12.93 -0.84
CA VAL A 203 8.24 13.86 -0.32
C VAL A 203 9.29 14.17 -1.39
N GLY A 204 9.78 13.15 -2.12
CA GLY A 204 10.66 13.33 -3.27
C GLY A 204 10.04 14.23 -4.36
N PHE A 205 8.74 14.10 -4.62
CA PHE A 205 8.01 14.98 -5.54
C PHE A 205 7.97 16.43 -5.04
N LYS A 206 7.77 16.65 -3.74
CA LYS A 206 7.83 18.01 -3.15
C LYS A 206 9.22 18.63 -3.29
N LEU A 207 10.29 17.84 -3.15
CA LEU A 207 11.66 18.30 -3.38
C LEU A 207 11.84 18.80 -4.83
N VAL A 208 11.44 18.03 -5.84
CA VAL A 208 11.59 18.45 -7.24
C VAL A 208 10.63 19.59 -7.60
N GLN A 209 9.45 19.66 -6.98
CA GLN A 209 8.52 20.79 -7.10
C GLN A 209 9.15 22.08 -6.55
N ALA A 210 9.80 22.01 -5.39
CA ALA A 210 10.50 23.15 -4.79
C ALA A 210 11.65 23.63 -5.67
N TYR A 211 12.41 22.69 -6.25
CA TYR A 211 13.49 23.03 -7.19
C TYR A 211 12.94 23.77 -8.42
N CYS A 212 11.89 23.23 -9.05
CA CYS A 212 11.24 23.90 -10.18
C CYS A 212 10.74 25.31 -9.80
N LYS A 213 10.08 25.45 -8.63
CA LYS A 213 9.58 26.75 -8.16
C LYS A 213 10.71 27.75 -7.93
N ARG A 214 11.83 27.34 -7.34
CA ARG A 214 13.02 28.19 -7.10
C ARG A 214 13.68 28.68 -8.38
N HIS A 215 13.68 27.84 -9.41
CA HIS A 215 14.34 28.12 -10.69
C HIS A 215 13.36 28.54 -11.79
N GLU A 216 12.12 28.91 -11.41
CA GLU A 216 11.06 29.39 -12.33
C GLU A 216 10.77 28.42 -13.48
N MET A 217 10.96 27.12 -13.25
CA MET A 217 10.66 26.08 -14.22
C MET A 217 9.17 25.75 -14.22
N PRO A 218 8.55 25.56 -15.40
CA PRO A 218 7.12 25.25 -15.47
C PRO A 218 6.81 23.87 -14.85
N PHE A 219 5.60 23.72 -14.28
CA PHE A 219 5.13 22.45 -13.70
C PHE A 219 5.18 21.26 -14.66
N SER A 220 5.01 21.52 -15.96
CA SER A 220 5.14 20.51 -17.02
C SER A 220 6.53 19.81 -17.06
N THR A 221 7.53 20.40 -16.38
CA THR A 221 8.85 19.77 -16.21
C THR A 221 8.76 18.50 -15.37
N ILE A 222 7.86 18.46 -14.37
CA ILE A 222 7.72 17.38 -13.39
C ILE A 222 6.38 16.63 -13.50
N GLU A 223 5.42 17.14 -14.25
CA GLU A 223 4.11 16.52 -14.45
C GLU A 223 4.19 15.04 -14.90
N GLY A 224 5.18 14.76 -15.78
CA GLY A 224 5.43 13.40 -16.25
C GLY A 224 5.88 12.40 -15.19
N LEU A 225 6.17 12.84 -13.96
CA LEU A 225 6.61 12.00 -12.83
C LEU A 225 5.45 11.60 -11.90
N LEU A 226 4.24 12.11 -12.15
CA LEU A 226 3.08 11.86 -11.29
C LEU A 226 2.61 10.41 -11.32
N ASP A 227 2.87 9.67 -12.38
CA ASP A 227 2.58 8.23 -12.45
C ASP A 227 3.40 7.43 -11.43
N LEU A 228 4.67 7.76 -11.24
CA LEU A 228 5.52 7.15 -10.20
C LEU A 228 4.96 7.46 -8.81
N VAL A 229 4.51 8.70 -8.58
CA VAL A 229 3.91 9.11 -7.30
C VAL A 229 2.62 8.34 -7.03
N ALA A 230 1.75 8.15 -8.03
CA ALA A 230 0.52 7.36 -7.86
C ALA A 230 0.81 5.89 -7.55
N VAL A 231 1.84 5.30 -8.19
CA VAL A 231 2.27 3.93 -7.91
C VAL A 231 2.81 3.79 -6.49
N SER A 232 3.60 4.76 -6.02
CA SER A 232 4.06 4.86 -4.65
C SER A 232 2.90 4.92 -3.65
N ILE A 233 2.06 5.95 -3.75
CA ILE A 233 0.90 6.20 -2.85
C ILE A 233 0.05 4.93 -2.69
N ALA A 234 -0.24 4.25 -3.80
CA ALA A 234 -1.06 3.04 -3.79
C ALA A 234 -0.34 1.86 -3.14
N SER A 235 0.98 1.71 -3.36
CA SER A 235 1.77 0.56 -2.90
C SER A 235 2.17 0.66 -1.43
N ASP A 236 2.41 1.87 -0.95
CA ASP A 236 2.74 2.15 0.46
C ASP A 236 1.47 2.27 1.34
N ILE A 237 0.29 2.22 0.70
CA ILE A 237 -1.02 2.20 1.39
C ILE A 237 -1.24 3.47 2.25
N VAL A 238 -0.63 4.59 1.89
CA VAL A 238 -0.86 5.88 2.57
C VAL A 238 -2.27 6.43 2.31
N PRO A 239 -2.84 7.26 3.22
CA PRO A 239 -4.19 7.77 3.07
C PRO A 239 -4.42 8.55 1.77
N LEU A 240 -5.47 8.22 1.02
CA LEU A 240 -5.90 8.90 -0.20
C LEU A 240 -6.78 10.12 0.09
N ILE A 241 -6.25 11.01 0.91
CA ILE A 241 -6.84 12.29 1.31
C ILE A 241 -5.87 13.44 1.00
N GLY A 242 -6.32 14.68 1.12
CA GLY A 242 -5.47 15.86 0.96
C GLY A 242 -4.62 15.80 -0.32
N GLU A 243 -3.32 16.08 -0.19
CA GLU A 243 -2.39 16.09 -1.32
C GLU A 243 -2.23 14.71 -1.98
N ASN A 244 -2.24 13.61 -1.21
CA ASN A 244 -2.16 12.26 -1.79
C ASN A 244 -3.32 11.98 -2.74
N ARG A 245 -4.54 12.48 -2.45
CA ARG A 245 -5.68 12.35 -3.37
C ARG A 245 -5.43 13.13 -4.67
N VAL A 246 -4.93 14.37 -4.58
CA VAL A 246 -4.60 15.19 -5.75
C VAL A 246 -3.52 14.50 -6.60
N LEU A 247 -2.41 14.10 -5.97
CA LEU A 247 -1.29 13.44 -6.63
C LEU A 247 -1.69 12.11 -7.28
N ALA A 248 -2.48 11.28 -6.57
CA ALA A 248 -2.98 10.02 -7.10
C ALA A 248 -3.98 10.22 -8.25
N TYR A 249 -4.85 11.23 -8.18
CA TYR A 249 -5.81 11.54 -9.24
C TYR A 249 -5.09 11.88 -10.56
N TYR A 250 -4.15 12.82 -10.54
CA TYR A 250 -3.38 13.20 -11.73
C TYR A 250 -2.38 12.11 -12.15
N GLY A 251 -1.80 11.41 -11.19
CA GLY A 251 -0.89 10.30 -11.47
C GLY A 251 -1.59 9.13 -12.15
N LEU A 252 -2.83 8.79 -11.76
CA LEU A 252 -3.65 7.80 -12.45
C LEU A 252 -4.03 8.25 -13.87
N GLN A 253 -4.36 9.53 -14.07
CA GLN A 253 -4.60 10.06 -15.42
C GLN A 253 -3.35 9.90 -16.29
N ARG A 254 -2.18 10.20 -15.74
CA ARG A 254 -0.90 10.04 -16.41
C ARG A 254 -0.62 8.57 -16.72
N LEU A 255 -0.80 7.68 -15.75
CA LEU A 255 -0.61 6.23 -15.89
C LEU A 255 -1.51 5.63 -16.99
N ASN A 256 -2.74 6.13 -17.11
CA ASN A 256 -3.71 5.70 -18.11
C ASN A 256 -3.55 6.34 -19.50
N SER A 257 -2.75 7.41 -19.64
CA SER A 257 -2.62 8.13 -20.93
C SER A 257 -1.22 8.01 -21.54
N LYS A 258 -0.19 8.25 -20.74
CA LYS A 258 1.21 8.26 -21.20
C LYS A 258 2.13 7.87 -20.04
N PRO A 259 2.09 6.61 -19.59
CA PRO A 259 2.91 6.14 -18.49
C PRO A 259 4.41 6.24 -18.80
N ASN A 260 5.22 6.25 -17.74
CA ASN A 260 6.64 5.96 -17.80
C ASN A 260 6.88 4.64 -18.56
N LYS A 261 7.95 4.53 -19.36
CA LYS A 261 8.19 3.36 -20.21
C LYS A 261 8.31 2.06 -19.41
N GLY A 262 8.97 2.08 -18.26
CA GLY A 262 9.04 0.92 -17.39
C GLY A 262 7.68 0.52 -16.80
N LEU A 263 6.88 1.50 -16.40
CA LEU A 263 5.50 1.23 -15.96
C LEU A 263 4.63 0.72 -17.10
N ALA A 264 4.81 1.23 -18.34
CA ALA A 264 4.10 0.74 -19.52
C ALA A 264 4.41 -0.75 -19.77
N SER A 265 5.67 -1.17 -19.64
CA SER A 265 6.06 -2.59 -19.74
C SER A 265 5.34 -3.45 -18.70
N ILE A 266 5.32 -3.04 -17.43
CA ILE A 266 4.58 -3.78 -16.38
C ILE A 266 3.06 -3.80 -16.64
N ILE A 267 2.49 -2.71 -17.11
CA ILE A 267 1.06 -2.62 -17.49
C ILE A 267 0.73 -3.64 -18.58
N LYS A 268 1.58 -3.75 -19.62
CA LYS A 268 1.46 -4.72 -20.70
C LYS A 268 1.53 -6.16 -20.17
N ILE A 269 2.53 -6.47 -19.35
CA ILE A 269 2.69 -7.79 -18.71
C ILE A 269 1.48 -8.15 -17.82
N CYS A 270 0.87 -7.15 -17.16
CA CYS A 270 -0.35 -7.34 -16.38
C CYS A 270 -1.61 -7.55 -17.22
N GLY A 271 -1.56 -7.37 -18.54
CA GLY A 271 -2.72 -7.41 -19.43
C GLY A 271 -3.69 -6.24 -19.20
N LEU A 272 -3.19 -5.06 -18.82
CA LEU A 272 -3.96 -3.87 -18.48
C LEU A 272 -4.00 -2.81 -19.58
N GLU A 273 -3.41 -3.04 -20.76
CA GLU A 273 -3.29 -2.06 -21.84
C GLU A 273 -4.63 -1.48 -22.33
N ASN A 274 -5.70 -2.30 -22.29
CA ASN A 274 -7.03 -1.90 -22.74
C ASN A 274 -8.01 -1.75 -21.54
N HIS A 275 -7.48 -1.41 -20.38
CA HIS A 275 -8.24 -1.31 -19.15
C HIS A 275 -7.92 0.00 -18.43
N THR A 276 -8.91 0.66 -17.86
CA THR A 276 -8.66 1.83 -17.00
C THR A 276 -8.02 1.36 -15.70
N ILE A 277 -6.76 1.70 -15.52
CA ILE A 277 -5.96 1.33 -14.34
C ILE A 277 -6.49 2.11 -13.13
N THR A 278 -6.74 1.37 -12.06
CA THR A 278 -7.20 1.88 -10.78
C THR A 278 -6.14 1.69 -9.69
N ILE A 279 -6.40 2.24 -8.50
CA ILE A 279 -5.56 1.97 -7.31
C ILE A 279 -5.51 0.46 -7.01
N ASP A 280 -6.63 -0.25 -7.11
CA ASP A 280 -6.67 -1.71 -6.92
C ASP A 280 -5.72 -2.44 -7.89
N ASP A 281 -5.64 -2.02 -9.15
CA ASP A 281 -4.72 -2.63 -10.12
C ASP A 281 -3.25 -2.38 -9.75
N ILE A 282 -2.95 -1.18 -9.21
CA ILE A 282 -1.60 -0.90 -8.71
C ILE A 282 -1.29 -1.80 -7.51
N VAL A 283 -2.16 -1.83 -6.50
CA VAL A 283 -1.95 -2.60 -5.25
C VAL A 283 -1.83 -4.11 -5.51
N PHE A 284 -2.66 -4.66 -6.41
CA PHE A 284 -2.76 -6.12 -6.57
C PHE A 284 -2.03 -6.69 -7.80
N LYS A 285 -1.62 -5.84 -8.76
CA LYS A 285 -0.98 -6.32 -9.99
C LYS A 285 0.38 -5.65 -10.26
N ILE A 286 0.46 -4.32 -10.25
CA ILE A 286 1.68 -3.57 -10.60
C ILE A 286 2.67 -3.59 -9.43
N GLY A 287 2.28 -3.11 -8.25
CA GLY A 287 3.12 -2.99 -7.06
C GLY A 287 3.75 -4.32 -6.62
N PRO A 288 3.00 -5.45 -6.55
CA PRO A 288 3.58 -6.75 -6.19
C PRO A 288 4.69 -7.23 -7.13
N ARG A 289 4.66 -6.87 -8.41
CA ARG A 289 5.73 -7.18 -9.37
C ARG A 289 6.98 -6.38 -9.05
N ILE A 290 6.86 -5.06 -8.94
CA ILE A 290 7.98 -4.18 -8.58
C ILE A 290 8.59 -4.61 -7.23
N ASN A 291 7.77 -4.88 -6.23
CA ASN A 291 8.21 -5.37 -4.91
C ASN A 291 8.92 -6.73 -4.96
N ALA A 292 8.57 -7.59 -5.92
CA ALA A 292 9.17 -8.91 -6.02
C ALA A 292 10.68 -8.82 -6.31
N ALA A 293 11.12 -7.84 -7.09
CA ALA A 293 12.53 -7.60 -7.36
C ALA A 293 13.35 -7.45 -6.07
N GLY A 294 12.88 -6.67 -5.08
CA GLY A 294 13.54 -6.48 -3.79
C GLY A 294 13.35 -7.64 -2.78
N ARG A 295 12.54 -8.67 -3.11
CA ARG A 295 12.26 -9.79 -2.20
C ARG A 295 13.00 -11.06 -2.56
N MET A 296 13.32 -11.24 -3.83
CA MET A 296 14.02 -12.42 -4.31
C MET A 296 15.53 -12.25 -4.12
N ARG A 297 16.22 -13.35 -3.78
CA ARG A 297 17.67 -13.33 -3.63
C ARG A 297 18.31 -13.31 -5.02
N VAL A 298 19.18 -12.34 -5.27
CA VAL A 298 19.98 -12.27 -6.49
C VAL A 298 21.38 -12.82 -6.16
N ASP A 299 22.06 -13.44 -7.12
CA ASP A 299 23.41 -13.97 -6.94
C ASP A 299 24.39 -12.88 -6.46
N GLU A 300 25.41 -13.29 -5.67
CA GLU A 300 26.34 -12.39 -4.98
C GLU A 300 27.04 -11.38 -5.91
N ASP A 301 27.14 -11.68 -7.20
CA ASP A 301 27.78 -10.82 -8.23
C ASP A 301 26.81 -9.85 -8.91
N SER A 302 25.49 -9.92 -8.60
CA SER A 302 24.47 -9.08 -9.21
C SER A 302 24.08 -7.93 -8.27
N TYR A 303 23.70 -6.79 -8.84
CA TYR A 303 23.10 -5.69 -8.09
C TYR A 303 21.82 -6.17 -7.38
N SER A 304 21.52 -5.60 -6.20
CA SER A 304 20.29 -5.95 -5.47
C SER A 304 19.05 -5.88 -6.35
N GLY A 305 18.06 -6.73 -6.11
CA GLY A 305 16.84 -6.74 -6.91
C GLY A 305 16.09 -5.40 -6.96
N GLY A 306 16.26 -4.55 -5.93
CA GLY A 306 15.76 -3.17 -5.94
C GLY A 306 16.39 -2.30 -7.03
N HIS A 307 17.66 -2.54 -7.40
CA HIS A 307 18.29 -1.87 -8.53
C HIS A 307 17.56 -2.16 -9.85
N SER A 308 17.10 -3.39 -10.07
CA SER A 308 16.35 -3.76 -11.29
C SER A 308 15.04 -2.98 -11.39
N ALA A 309 14.34 -2.75 -10.26
CA ALA A 309 13.13 -1.94 -10.23
C ALA A 309 13.40 -0.47 -10.60
N VAL A 310 14.49 0.12 -10.08
CA VAL A 310 14.89 1.48 -10.46
C VAL A 310 15.30 1.52 -11.93
N ASN A 311 16.14 0.57 -12.39
CA ASN A 311 16.57 0.49 -13.80
C ASN A 311 15.38 0.45 -14.74
N LEU A 312 14.37 -0.37 -14.46
CA LEU A 312 13.12 -0.41 -15.23
C LEU A 312 12.51 1.00 -15.39
N MET A 313 12.39 1.75 -14.29
CA MET A 313 11.70 3.04 -14.28
C MET A 313 12.52 4.19 -14.87
N VAL A 314 13.86 4.11 -14.81
CA VAL A 314 14.73 5.16 -15.39
C VAL A 314 15.13 4.90 -16.83
N GLU A 315 14.77 3.73 -17.38
CA GLU A 315 15.10 3.34 -18.74
C GLU A 315 14.37 4.21 -19.77
N ARG A 316 15.08 4.55 -20.87
CA ARG A 316 14.57 5.37 -21.97
C ARG A 316 14.30 4.58 -23.25
N ASP A 317 14.94 3.44 -23.38
CA ASP A 317 14.71 2.51 -24.47
C ASP A 317 13.55 1.57 -24.13
N GLU A 318 12.64 1.38 -25.09
CA GLU A 318 11.43 0.58 -24.86
C GLU A 318 11.75 -0.93 -24.79
N SER A 319 12.68 -1.39 -25.63
CA SER A 319 13.11 -2.79 -25.62
C SER A 319 13.80 -3.15 -24.30
N SER A 320 14.71 -2.31 -23.82
CA SER A 320 15.39 -2.52 -22.54
C SER A 320 14.41 -2.47 -21.36
N ALA A 321 13.39 -1.60 -21.42
CA ALA A 321 12.33 -1.55 -20.42
C ALA A 321 11.46 -2.83 -20.42
N GLU A 322 11.21 -3.42 -21.61
CA GLU A 322 10.52 -4.71 -21.71
C GLU A 322 11.34 -5.85 -21.10
N ASP A 323 12.67 -5.89 -21.32
CA ASP A 323 13.56 -6.88 -20.75
C ASP A 323 13.58 -6.81 -19.21
N PHE A 324 13.71 -5.61 -18.64
CA PHE A 324 13.60 -5.42 -17.18
C PHE A 324 12.22 -5.82 -16.64
N GLY A 325 11.16 -5.48 -17.37
CA GLY A 325 9.79 -5.87 -17.00
C GLY A 325 9.62 -7.37 -16.94
N GLN A 326 10.15 -8.10 -17.92
CA GLN A 326 10.11 -9.57 -17.96
C GLN A 326 10.86 -10.19 -16.78
N MET A 327 12.08 -9.72 -16.48
CA MET A 327 12.85 -10.19 -15.32
C MET A 327 12.06 -10.01 -14.00
N ILE A 328 11.40 -8.88 -13.85
CA ILE A 328 10.60 -8.56 -12.66
C ILE A 328 9.36 -9.48 -12.57
N ASP A 329 8.70 -9.79 -13.69
CA ASP A 329 7.55 -10.71 -13.70
C ASP A 329 7.96 -12.16 -13.40
N GLU A 330 9.12 -12.59 -13.87
CA GLU A 330 9.71 -13.89 -13.52
C GLU A 330 9.98 -13.98 -12.02
N ALA A 331 10.64 -12.98 -11.42
CA ALA A 331 10.85 -12.91 -9.98
C ALA A 331 9.52 -12.92 -9.19
N ASN A 332 8.49 -12.22 -9.69
CA ASN A 332 7.17 -12.23 -9.06
C ASN A 332 6.46 -13.60 -9.19
N SER A 333 6.66 -14.30 -10.30
CA SER A 333 6.10 -15.64 -10.50
C SER A 333 6.75 -16.67 -9.57
N GLU A 334 8.07 -16.61 -9.43
CA GLU A 334 8.82 -17.40 -8.47
C GLU A 334 8.39 -17.10 -7.03
N ARG A 335 8.33 -15.81 -6.65
CA ARG A 335 7.84 -15.38 -5.34
C ARG A 335 6.45 -15.95 -5.04
N LYS A 336 5.50 -15.91 -6.02
CA LYS A 336 4.15 -16.47 -5.84
C LYS A 336 4.16 -17.97 -5.62
N SER A 337 5.04 -18.70 -6.30
CA SER A 337 5.19 -20.14 -6.12
C SER A 337 5.68 -20.48 -4.72
N ILE A 338 6.75 -19.81 -4.27
CA ILE A 338 7.31 -20.00 -2.92
C ILE A 338 6.28 -19.60 -1.85
N ASP A 339 5.62 -18.44 -2.01
CA ASP A 339 4.57 -17.96 -1.11
C ASP A 339 3.45 -19.00 -0.93
N ARG A 340 2.96 -19.60 -2.02
CA ARG A 340 1.94 -20.66 -1.95
C ARG A 340 2.43 -21.89 -1.21
N SER A 341 3.64 -22.38 -1.52
CA SER A 341 4.22 -23.55 -0.87
C SER A 341 4.39 -23.31 0.63
N VAL A 342 5.03 -22.20 1.02
CA VAL A 342 5.27 -21.85 2.43
C VAL A 342 3.96 -21.63 3.19
N THR A 343 2.97 -20.98 2.56
CA THR A 343 1.65 -20.80 3.17
C THR A 343 0.96 -22.14 3.41
N GLN A 344 1.02 -23.07 2.44
CA GLN A 344 0.45 -24.41 2.59
C GLN A 344 1.15 -25.20 3.69
N GLU A 345 2.49 -25.20 3.72
CA GLU A 345 3.26 -25.82 4.80
C GLU A 345 2.87 -25.27 6.19
N ALA A 346 2.70 -23.95 6.29
CA ALA A 346 2.28 -23.30 7.53
C ALA A 346 0.85 -23.71 7.95
N HIS A 347 -0.07 -23.82 7.00
CA HIS A 347 -1.42 -24.33 7.25
C HIS A 347 -1.40 -25.78 7.72
N ASP A 348 -0.69 -26.66 7.02
CA ASP A 348 -0.59 -28.09 7.35
C ASP A 348 0.01 -28.27 8.76
N PHE A 349 1.00 -27.45 9.10
CA PHE A 349 1.59 -27.45 10.43
C PHE A 349 0.56 -27.07 11.51
N ILE A 350 -0.17 -25.96 11.33
CA ILE A 350 -1.20 -25.51 12.29
C ILE A 350 -2.33 -26.53 12.38
N GLU A 351 -2.76 -27.10 11.25
CA GLU A 351 -3.83 -28.11 11.22
C GLU A 351 -3.45 -29.40 11.93
N SER A 352 -2.17 -29.79 11.90
CA SER A 352 -1.66 -30.97 12.60
C SER A 352 -1.40 -30.77 14.10
N HIS A 353 -1.51 -29.52 14.61
CA HIS A 353 -1.28 -29.16 16.02
C HIS A 353 -2.55 -28.56 16.63
N PRO A 354 -3.48 -29.38 17.15
CA PRO A 354 -4.77 -28.89 17.71
C PRO A 354 -4.61 -27.85 18.83
N GLU A 355 -3.54 -27.94 19.61
CA GLU A 355 -3.19 -26.99 20.65
C GLU A 355 -2.97 -25.57 20.11
N MET A 356 -2.37 -25.45 18.93
CA MET A 356 -2.18 -24.14 18.29
C MET A 356 -3.50 -23.52 17.84
N LYS A 357 -4.48 -24.34 17.44
CA LYS A 357 -5.79 -23.84 17.01
C LYS A 357 -6.58 -23.20 18.13
N ALA A 358 -6.36 -23.62 19.36
CA ALA A 358 -7.03 -23.08 20.55
C ALA A 358 -6.47 -21.73 21.01
N LEU A 359 -5.27 -21.34 20.53
CA LEU A 359 -4.62 -20.09 20.93
C LEU A 359 -5.26 -18.89 20.23
N LYS A 360 -5.19 -17.73 20.89
CA LYS A 360 -5.62 -16.43 20.33
C LYS A 360 -4.54 -15.75 19.47
N SER A 361 -3.40 -16.38 19.30
CA SER A 361 -2.29 -15.92 18.47
C SER A 361 -1.67 -17.08 17.69
N THR A 362 -0.85 -16.77 16.68
CA THR A 362 -0.05 -17.75 15.95
C THR A 362 1.42 -17.32 15.97
N VAL A 363 2.29 -18.19 16.47
CA VAL A 363 3.74 -18.06 16.30
C VAL A 363 4.23 -19.34 15.66
N ILE A 364 4.84 -19.21 14.48
CA ILE A 364 5.35 -20.36 13.71
C ILE A 364 6.78 -20.11 13.24
N TYR A 365 7.61 -21.11 13.36
CA TYR A 365 9.03 -21.07 13.01
C TYR A 365 9.42 -22.22 12.09
N ASN A 366 10.07 -21.86 10.98
CA ASN A 366 10.73 -22.84 10.14
C ASN A 366 12.03 -22.23 9.57
N PRO A 367 13.22 -22.81 9.88
CA PRO A 367 14.49 -22.25 9.47
C PRO A 367 14.75 -22.26 7.96
N LYS A 368 13.94 -23.01 7.19
CA LYS A 368 14.09 -23.15 5.73
C LYS A 368 13.29 -22.11 4.94
N TRP A 369 12.39 -21.38 5.56
CA TRP A 369 11.58 -20.39 4.85
C TRP A 369 12.40 -19.16 4.46
N MET A 370 12.04 -18.55 3.35
CA MET A 370 12.73 -17.36 2.83
C MET A 370 12.31 -16.09 3.60
N LYS A 371 13.28 -15.31 4.11
CA LYS A 371 13.05 -14.04 4.84
C LYS A 371 12.14 -13.07 4.08
N GLY A 372 12.29 -12.96 2.75
CA GLY A 372 11.49 -12.05 1.92
C GLY A 372 10.00 -12.41 1.82
N ILE A 373 9.60 -13.63 2.25
CA ILE A 373 8.23 -14.17 2.10
C ILE A 373 7.47 -14.23 3.43
N VAL A 374 8.14 -14.38 4.57
CA VAL A 374 7.47 -14.61 5.88
C VAL A 374 6.42 -13.54 6.24
N GLY A 375 6.61 -12.29 5.82
CA GLY A 375 5.62 -11.23 6.04
C GLY A 375 4.35 -11.41 5.18
N ILE A 376 4.45 -12.00 3.99
CA ILE A 376 3.31 -12.32 3.14
C ILE A 376 2.54 -13.50 3.75
N VAL A 377 3.27 -14.53 4.18
CA VAL A 377 2.69 -15.71 4.85
C VAL A 377 1.95 -15.30 6.13
N ALA A 378 2.53 -14.41 6.95
CA ALA A 378 1.86 -13.88 8.13
C ALA A 378 0.51 -13.21 7.80
N SER A 379 0.46 -12.40 6.73
CA SER A 379 -0.78 -11.78 6.27
C SER A 379 -1.82 -12.82 5.82
N ARG A 380 -1.41 -13.85 5.07
CA ARG A 380 -2.33 -14.94 4.62
C ARG A 380 -2.85 -15.79 5.78
N LEU A 381 -2.03 -16.05 6.78
CA LEU A 381 -2.48 -16.78 7.96
C LEU A 381 -3.53 -15.99 8.76
N ILE A 382 -3.42 -14.65 8.80
CA ILE A 382 -4.48 -13.81 9.40
C ILE A 382 -5.78 -13.91 8.61
N GLU A 383 -5.74 -13.94 7.28
CA GLU A 383 -6.95 -14.11 6.47
C GLU A 383 -7.71 -15.41 6.83
N THR A 384 -6.98 -16.46 7.22
CA THR A 384 -7.56 -17.77 7.57
C THR A 384 -7.92 -17.90 9.05
N TYR A 385 -7.03 -17.48 9.96
CA TYR A 385 -7.19 -17.71 11.41
C TYR A 385 -7.63 -16.47 12.18
N TYR A 386 -7.56 -15.30 11.58
CA TYR A 386 -7.96 -13.98 12.08
C TYR A 386 -7.51 -13.69 13.51
N ARG A 387 -6.21 -13.75 13.73
CA ARG A 387 -5.57 -13.48 15.02
C ARG A 387 -4.13 -12.96 14.83
N PRO A 388 -3.55 -12.25 15.82
CA PRO A 388 -2.16 -11.80 15.75
C PRO A 388 -1.22 -12.95 15.39
N THR A 389 -0.38 -12.75 14.38
CA THR A 389 0.43 -13.82 13.77
C THR A 389 1.87 -13.38 13.58
N VAL A 390 2.80 -14.22 14.05
CA VAL A 390 4.26 -14.06 13.87
C VAL A 390 4.77 -15.25 13.08
N VAL A 391 5.48 -15.00 11.97
CA VAL A 391 6.15 -16.01 11.16
C VAL A 391 7.65 -15.77 11.22
N LEU A 392 8.39 -16.79 11.65
CA LEU A 392 9.80 -16.76 11.93
C LEU A 392 10.59 -17.66 10.98
N THR A 393 11.80 -17.25 10.62
CA THR A 393 12.76 -18.05 9.83
C THR A 393 14.20 -17.74 10.23
N MET A 394 15.14 -18.53 9.72
CA MET A 394 16.58 -18.30 9.92
C MET A 394 17.17 -17.39 8.85
N SER A 395 17.94 -16.40 9.23
CA SER A 395 18.72 -15.55 8.31
C SER A 395 20.01 -15.08 8.98
N ASN A 396 21.16 -15.30 8.33
CA ASN A 396 22.46 -14.83 8.79
C ASN A 396 22.80 -15.23 10.26
N GLY A 397 22.42 -16.45 10.66
CA GLY A 397 22.70 -16.96 12.01
C GLY A 397 21.71 -16.51 13.09
N TYR A 398 20.75 -15.66 12.76
CA TYR A 398 19.68 -15.20 13.65
C TYR A 398 18.33 -15.66 13.17
N VAL A 399 17.39 -15.80 14.08
CA VAL A 399 15.96 -15.95 13.73
C VAL A 399 15.38 -14.57 13.47
N THR A 400 14.85 -14.37 12.29
CA THR A 400 14.16 -13.15 11.90
C THR A 400 12.70 -13.44 11.60
N GLY A 401 11.81 -12.48 11.84
CA GLY A 401 10.39 -12.69 11.66
C GLY A 401 9.64 -11.45 11.23
N SER A 402 8.43 -11.71 10.79
CA SER A 402 7.45 -10.68 10.50
C SER A 402 6.16 -10.99 11.24
N ALA A 403 5.65 -9.99 11.93
CA ALA A 403 4.41 -10.06 12.68
C ALA A 403 3.34 -9.22 12.00
N ARG A 404 2.09 -9.66 12.08
CA ARG A 404 0.91 -8.97 11.58
C ARG A 404 -0.19 -9.04 12.62
N SER A 405 -1.07 -8.02 12.67
CA SER A 405 -2.15 -7.90 13.64
C SER A 405 -3.54 -7.89 13.00
N VAL A 406 -4.53 -8.16 13.83
CA VAL A 406 -5.95 -7.89 13.55
C VAL A 406 -6.30 -6.44 13.96
N PRO A 407 -7.33 -5.81 13.37
CA PRO A 407 -7.76 -4.47 13.75
C PRO A 407 -8.04 -4.34 15.26
N GLY A 408 -7.53 -3.26 15.83
CA GLY A 408 -7.74 -2.91 17.26
C GLY A 408 -6.68 -3.45 18.22
N PHE A 409 -5.89 -4.46 17.85
CA PHE A 409 -4.85 -5.01 18.72
C PHE A 409 -3.48 -4.40 18.40
N ASP A 410 -2.82 -3.83 19.41
CA ASP A 410 -1.48 -3.26 19.28
C ASP A 410 -0.40 -4.34 19.31
N LEU A 411 0.04 -4.73 18.11
CA LEU A 411 1.08 -5.73 17.92
C LEU A 411 2.46 -5.25 18.39
N TYR A 412 2.72 -3.94 18.26
CA TYR A 412 4.03 -3.40 18.64
C TYR A 412 4.26 -3.61 20.14
N GLN A 413 3.27 -3.30 20.99
CA GLN A 413 3.36 -3.55 22.43
C GLN A 413 3.54 -5.03 22.77
N ALA A 414 2.87 -5.92 22.02
CA ALA A 414 3.04 -7.37 22.22
C ALA A 414 4.49 -7.83 21.88
N VAL A 415 5.11 -7.29 20.84
CA VAL A 415 6.52 -7.58 20.51
C VAL A 415 7.46 -6.92 21.52
N GLU A 416 7.19 -5.68 21.90
CA GLU A 416 7.98 -4.91 22.88
C GLU A 416 8.00 -5.57 24.26
N SER A 417 6.92 -6.24 24.67
CA SER A 417 6.88 -7.02 25.91
C SER A 417 7.92 -8.16 25.96
N CYS A 418 8.48 -8.51 24.80
CA CYS A 418 9.52 -9.51 24.63
C CYS A 418 10.91 -8.89 24.33
N ALA A 419 11.10 -7.58 24.51
CA ALA A 419 12.29 -6.84 24.08
C ALA A 419 13.62 -7.44 24.56
N ASP A 420 13.66 -7.96 25.80
CA ASP A 420 14.84 -8.61 26.39
C ASP A 420 15.26 -9.94 25.71
N LEU A 421 14.37 -10.53 24.90
CA LEU A 421 14.63 -11.73 24.09
C LEU A 421 15.07 -11.40 22.66
N LEU A 422 14.96 -10.12 22.25
CA LEU A 422 15.18 -9.67 20.90
C LEU A 422 16.52 -8.93 20.76
N GLU A 423 17.20 -9.15 19.65
CA GLU A 423 18.37 -8.36 19.25
C GLU A 423 17.95 -7.03 18.62
N ASN A 424 16.82 -7.06 17.87
CA ASN A 424 16.24 -5.89 17.24
C ASN A 424 14.76 -6.13 16.92
N PHE A 425 13.96 -5.08 17.04
CA PHE A 425 12.57 -5.07 16.59
C PHE A 425 12.15 -3.65 16.19
N GLY A 426 11.12 -3.58 15.35
CA GLY A 426 10.56 -2.30 14.91
C GLY A 426 9.27 -2.51 14.15
N GLY A 427 8.48 -1.46 14.06
CA GLY A 427 7.18 -1.52 13.38
C GLY A 427 6.18 -0.56 14.01
N HIS A 428 4.93 -0.91 13.89
CA HIS A 428 3.79 -0.15 14.39
C HIS A 428 2.63 -1.11 14.76
N MET A 429 1.49 -0.57 15.17
CA MET A 429 0.33 -1.30 15.69
C MET A 429 -0.09 -2.53 14.86
N TYR A 430 0.07 -2.51 13.52
CA TYR A 430 -0.45 -3.58 12.64
C TYR A 430 0.61 -4.48 12.05
N ALA A 431 1.87 -4.07 12.07
CA ALA A 431 2.97 -4.85 11.49
C ALA A 431 4.27 -4.56 12.22
N ALA A 432 5.05 -5.61 12.48
CA ALA A 432 6.38 -5.49 13.08
C ALA A 432 7.35 -6.49 12.46
N GLY A 433 8.63 -6.09 12.43
CA GLY A 433 9.75 -6.97 12.16
C GLY A 433 10.53 -7.22 13.43
N LEU A 434 11.14 -8.38 13.58
CA LEU A 434 11.91 -8.75 14.75
C LEU A 434 13.08 -9.68 14.41
N THR A 435 14.09 -9.66 15.25
CA THR A 435 15.27 -10.52 15.15
C THR A 435 15.67 -11.00 16.55
N MET A 436 16.00 -12.27 16.69
CA MET A 436 16.41 -12.87 17.97
C MET A 436 17.42 -14.00 17.77
N LYS A 437 18.05 -14.42 18.85
CA LYS A 437 18.86 -15.65 18.85
C LYS A 437 17.97 -16.89 18.75
N PRO A 438 18.43 -17.98 18.09
CA PRO A 438 17.64 -19.20 17.93
C PRO A 438 17.15 -19.81 19.26
N GLU A 439 17.96 -19.75 20.29
CA GLU A 439 17.63 -20.25 21.63
C GLU A 439 16.46 -19.49 22.30
N ASN A 440 16.17 -18.27 21.89
CA ASN A 440 15.11 -17.45 22.46
C ASN A 440 13.72 -17.75 21.85
N VAL A 441 13.63 -18.49 20.74
CA VAL A 441 12.35 -18.76 20.07
C VAL A 441 11.29 -19.39 20.97
N PRO A 442 11.59 -20.40 21.81
CA PRO A 442 10.58 -20.98 22.69
C PRO A 442 10.06 -19.98 23.75
N ALA A 443 10.97 -19.23 24.38
CA ALA A 443 10.61 -18.23 25.40
C ALA A 443 9.82 -17.07 24.80
N PHE A 444 10.20 -16.60 23.61
CA PHE A 444 9.46 -15.59 22.86
C PHE A 444 8.04 -16.09 22.53
N THR A 445 7.92 -17.30 22.02
CA THR A 445 6.62 -17.88 21.64
C THR A 445 5.68 -17.97 22.84
N GLU A 446 6.17 -18.45 23.98
CA GLU A 446 5.37 -18.55 25.21
C GLU A 446 4.93 -17.16 25.70
N ARG A 447 5.85 -16.20 25.80
CA ARG A 447 5.57 -14.86 26.31
C ARG A 447 4.65 -14.07 25.39
N PHE A 448 4.87 -14.13 24.07
CA PHE A 448 4.00 -13.49 23.08
C PHE A 448 2.56 -14.04 23.14
N ASN A 449 2.41 -15.37 23.16
CA ASN A 449 1.09 -16.00 23.27
C ASN A 449 0.38 -15.62 24.57
N ARG A 450 1.09 -15.58 25.70
CA ARG A 450 0.55 -15.16 27.00
C ARG A 450 0.10 -13.70 26.96
N TYR A 451 0.93 -12.81 26.42
CA TYR A 451 0.59 -11.39 26.30
C TYR A 451 -0.69 -11.19 25.48
N VAL A 452 -0.80 -11.88 24.33
CA VAL A 452 -2.00 -11.80 23.48
C VAL A 452 -3.22 -12.36 24.22
N GLU A 453 -3.08 -13.50 24.90
CA GLU A 453 -4.19 -14.12 25.68
C GLU A 453 -4.76 -13.18 26.74
N GLU A 454 -3.89 -12.44 27.44
CA GLU A 454 -4.23 -11.53 28.53
C GLU A 454 -4.79 -10.18 28.06
N ASN A 455 -4.39 -9.70 26.87
CA ASN A 455 -4.64 -8.31 26.42
C ASN A 455 -5.58 -8.18 25.22
N ILE A 456 -5.91 -9.26 24.51
CA ILE A 456 -6.80 -9.17 23.34
C ILE A 456 -8.28 -9.24 23.75
N ASP A 457 -9.08 -8.26 23.34
CA ASP A 457 -10.53 -8.38 23.43
C ASP A 457 -11.01 -9.48 22.47
N PRO A 458 -11.78 -10.48 22.93
CA PRO A 458 -12.34 -11.52 22.07
C PRO A 458 -13.12 -10.99 20.84
N LYS A 459 -13.67 -9.79 20.93
CA LYS A 459 -14.34 -9.13 19.80
C LYS A 459 -13.39 -8.82 18.64
N MET A 460 -12.11 -8.57 18.92
CA MET A 460 -11.09 -8.32 17.91
C MET A 460 -10.74 -9.57 17.09
N LEU A 461 -11.11 -10.76 17.57
CA LEU A 461 -10.92 -12.04 16.88
C LEU A 461 -12.08 -12.38 15.93
N ILE A 462 -13.08 -11.50 15.81
CA ILE A 462 -14.21 -11.65 14.91
C ILE A 462 -14.09 -10.60 13.80
N PRO A 463 -13.92 -11.00 12.53
CA PRO A 463 -13.83 -10.03 11.44
C PRO A 463 -15.08 -9.18 11.34
N GLN A 464 -14.90 -7.90 11.12
CA GLN A 464 -15.99 -6.94 10.98
C GLN A 464 -16.10 -6.44 9.54
N VAL A 465 -17.32 -6.24 9.06
CA VAL A 465 -17.64 -5.53 7.83
C VAL A 465 -18.32 -4.23 8.21
N ASP A 466 -17.62 -3.12 8.01
CA ASP A 466 -18.19 -1.79 8.19
C ASP A 466 -19.08 -1.46 6.99
N VAL A 467 -20.37 -1.23 7.25
CA VAL A 467 -21.37 -0.89 6.25
C VAL A 467 -21.60 0.61 6.27
N ASP A 468 -21.37 1.28 5.14
CA ASP A 468 -21.55 2.74 5.05
C ASP A 468 -23.03 3.13 4.97
N ALA A 469 -23.83 2.37 4.23
CA ALA A 469 -25.27 2.64 4.11
C ALA A 469 -26.05 1.41 3.65
N LYS A 470 -27.38 1.43 3.93
CA LYS A 470 -28.34 0.50 3.34
C LYS A 470 -28.84 1.03 2.00
N LEU A 471 -28.98 0.16 1.00
CA LEU A 471 -29.49 0.49 -0.33
C LEU A 471 -30.53 -0.52 -0.79
N LEU A 472 -31.47 -0.06 -1.61
CA LEU A 472 -32.25 -0.92 -2.45
C LEU A 472 -31.59 -1.05 -3.83
N PHE A 473 -31.74 -2.17 -4.51
CA PHE A 473 -31.21 -2.31 -5.87
C PHE A 473 -31.77 -1.29 -6.85
N SER A 474 -32.99 -0.79 -6.58
CA SER A 474 -33.60 0.30 -7.35
C SER A 474 -32.84 1.62 -7.26
N ASP A 475 -32.05 1.83 -6.21
CA ASP A 475 -31.35 3.08 -5.98
C ASP A 475 -30.02 3.10 -6.76
N ILE A 476 -29.53 1.94 -7.20
CA ILE A 476 -28.30 1.79 -7.99
C ILE A 476 -28.59 2.15 -9.47
N THR A 477 -29.03 3.37 -9.69
CA THR A 477 -29.33 3.92 -11.02
C THR A 477 -28.03 4.30 -11.76
N PRO A 478 -28.05 4.52 -13.09
CA PRO A 478 -26.90 5.09 -13.80
C PRO A 478 -26.40 6.39 -13.17
N ALA A 479 -27.29 7.33 -12.85
CA ALA A 479 -26.93 8.61 -12.22
C ALA A 479 -26.28 8.44 -10.84
N PHE A 480 -26.74 7.45 -10.05
CA PHE A 480 -26.10 7.08 -8.79
C PHE A 480 -24.66 6.60 -9.02
N ARG A 481 -24.45 5.71 -9.99
CA ARG A 481 -23.13 5.16 -10.30
C ARG A 481 -22.16 6.23 -10.83
N ASP A 482 -22.64 7.09 -11.73
CA ASP A 482 -21.85 8.22 -12.26
C ASP A 482 -21.40 9.16 -11.12
N SER A 483 -22.28 9.43 -10.17
CA SER A 483 -21.94 10.23 -8.99
C SER A 483 -20.99 9.48 -8.04
N LEU A 484 -21.16 8.17 -7.86
CA LEU A 484 -20.26 7.34 -7.06
C LEU A 484 -18.85 7.28 -7.66
N CYS A 485 -18.73 7.26 -8.98
CA CYS A 485 -17.43 7.29 -9.67
C CYS A 485 -16.60 8.54 -9.33
N LYS A 486 -17.24 9.68 -9.03
CA LYS A 486 -16.56 10.92 -8.62
C LYS A 486 -15.83 10.81 -7.25
N PHE A 487 -16.18 9.81 -6.44
CA PHE A 487 -15.49 9.53 -5.17
C PHE A 487 -14.09 8.92 -5.39
N GLN A 488 -13.82 8.38 -6.55
CA GLN A 488 -12.49 7.81 -6.87
C GLN A 488 -11.40 8.91 -6.89
N PRO A 489 -10.12 8.51 -6.68
CA PRO A 489 -9.64 7.15 -6.40
C PRO A 489 -9.96 6.68 -4.98
N PHE A 490 -10.28 5.40 -4.82
CA PHE A 490 -10.52 4.77 -3.53
C PHE A 490 -9.22 4.18 -2.96
N GLY A 491 -9.08 4.21 -1.64
CA GLY A 491 -7.96 3.65 -0.88
C GLY A 491 -8.06 4.01 0.61
N PRO A 492 -7.01 3.85 1.41
CA PRO A 492 -7.04 4.25 2.83
C PRO A 492 -7.50 5.70 2.99
N GLY A 493 -8.28 6.01 4.02
CA GLY A 493 -8.85 7.34 4.25
C GLY A 493 -10.02 7.72 3.30
N ASN A 494 -10.13 7.06 2.13
CA ASN A 494 -11.26 7.17 1.20
C ASN A 494 -11.62 5.78 0.66
N THR A 495 -12.06 4.89 1.54
CA THR A 495 -12.41 3.51 1.15
C THR A 495 -13.62 3.45 0.23
N ALA A 496 -13.61 2.47 -0.69
CA ALA A 496 -14.80 2.18 -1.50
C ALA A 496 -15.98 1.85 -0.58
N PRO A 497 -17.13 2.53 -0.73
CA PRO A 497 -18.24 2.37 0.21
C PRO A 497 -18.84 0.97 0.14
N VAL A 498 -19.10 0.40 1.31
CA VAL A 498 -19.78 -0.88 1.47
C VAL A 498 -21.26 -0.63 1.72
N PHE A 499 -22.07 -1.15 0.84
CA PHE A 499 -23.53 -1.10 0.96
C PHE A 499 -24.10 -2.41 1.45
N MET A 500 -25.27 -2.36 2.07
CA MET A 500 -26.04 -3.53 2.47
C MET A 500 -27.42 -3.51 1.82
N THR A 501 -27.82 -4.64 1.23
CA THR A 501 -29.19 -4.86 0.76
C THR A 501 -29.74 -6.14 1.38
N CYS A 502 -30.92 -6.04 1.96
CA CYS A 502 -31.61 -7.17 2.59
C CYS A 502 -32.61 -7.84 1.64
N GLY A 503 -32.87 -9.12 1.87
CA GLY A 503 -33.94 -9.86 1.20
C GLY A 503 -33.71 -10.09 -0.28
N VAL A 504 -32.45 -10.23 -0.73
CA VAL A 504 -32.16 -10.53 -2.14
C VAL A 504 -32.14 -12.04 -2.40
N SER A 505 -32.44 -12.43 -3.61
CA SER A 505 -32.43 -13.84 -4.04
C SER A 505 -31.66 -13.98 -5.35
N ASN A 506 -31.11 -15.18 -5.60
CA ASN A 506 -30.48 -15.47 -6.88
C ASN A 506 -31.53 -15.76 -7.96
N ARG A 507 -31.30 -15.26 -9.17
CA ARG A 507 -32.19 -15.49 -10.33
C ARG A 507 -32.15 -16.92 -10.91
N GLY A 508 -31.29 -17.80 -10.36
CA GLY A 508 -31.21 -19.21 -10.76
C GLY A 508 -29.93 -19.63 -11.49
N ASP A 509 -28.99 -18.72 -11.69
CA ASP A 509 -27.76 -18.92 -12.49
C ASP A 509 -26.47 -18.93 -11.67
N ALA A 510 -26.58 -19.13 -10.36
CA ALA A 510 -25.41 -19.22 -9.47
C ALA A 510 -24.44 -20.33 -9.90
N LYS A 511 -23.17 -20.00 -9.98
CA LYS A 511 -22.10 -20.95 -10.31
C LYS A 511 -20.79 -20.65 -9.61
N LEU A 512 -20.02 -21.70 -9.34
CA LEU A 512 -18.65 -21.57 -8.87
C LEU A 512 -17.73 -21.34 -10.07
N VAL A 513 -16.83 -20.36 -9.95
CA VAL A 513 -15.84 -19.94 -10.95
C VAL A 513 -14.46 -19.85 -10.30
N GLY A 514 -13.41 -19.71 -11.12
CA GLY A 514 -12.02 -19.78 -10.69
C GLY A 514 -11.42 -21.16 -11.01
N VAL A 515 -10.09 -21.28 -10.94
CA VAL A 515 -9.37 -22.52 -11.27
C VAL A 515 -9.76 -23.66 -10.31
N GLU A 516 -9.88 -23.32 -9.02
CA GLU A 516 -10.24 -24.25 -7.93
C GLU A 516 -11.72 -24.12 -7.53
N ARG A 517 -12.54 -23.43 -8.33
CA ARG A 517 -13.96 -23.17 -8.04
C ARG A 517 -14.18 -22.41 -6.74
N GLU A 518 -13.25 -21.57 -6.37
CA GLU A 518 -13.16 -20.84 -5.11
C GLU A 518 -14.02 -19.55 -5.06
N HIS A 519 -14.59 -19.14 -6.19
CA HIS A 519 -15.40 -17.92 -6.26
C HIS A 519 -16.85 -18.25 -6.61
N LEU A 520 -17.79 -17.49 -6.08
CA LEU A 520 -19.21 -17.63 -6.35
C LEU A 520 -19.71 -16.48 -7.23
N LYS A 521 -20.15 -16.78 -8.45
CA LYS A 521 -20.80 -15.84 -9.38
C LYS A 521 -22.31 -16.08 -9.38
N MET A 522 -23.11 -15.00 -9.37
CA MET A 522 -24.56 -15.05 -9.28
C MET A 522 -25.18 -13.76 -9.82
N ASP A 523 -26.44 -13.80 -10.21
CA ASP A 523 -27.26 -12.62 -10.52
C ASP A 523 -28.31 -12.42 -9.43
N LEU A 524 -28.17 -11.34 -8.68
CA LEU A 524 -29.03 -11.06 -7.54
C LEU A 524 -30.22 -10.18 -7.95
N VAL A 525 -31.38 -10.51 -7.41
CA VAL A 525 -32.65 -9.75 -7.58
C VAL A 525 -33.23 -9.44 -6.23
N GLN A 526 -33.90 -8.30 -6.14
CA GLN A 526 -34.68 -7.91 -4.95
C GLN A 526 -36.16 -8.11 -5.21
N LYS A 527 -36.90 -8.57 -4.21
CA LYS A 527 -38.31 -8.99 -4.34
C LYS A 527 -39.21 -7.87 -4.88
N GLU A 528 -38.93 -6.63 -4.50
CA GLU A 528 -39.72 -5.44 -4.91
C GLU A 528 -39.55 -5.09 -6.40
N LYS A 529 -38.44 -5.54 -7.02
CA LYS A 529 -38.17 -5.34 -8.46
C LYS A 529 -37.50 -6.58 -9.08
N PRO A 530 -38.27 -7.67 -9.27
CA PRO A 530 -37.72 -8.95 -9.73
C PRO A 530 -37.15 -8.91 -11.16
N ASN A 531 -37.51 -7.88 -11.95
CA ASN A 531 -36.97 -7.71 -13.30
C ASN A 531 -35.60 -7.01 -13.36
N THR A 532 -35.11 -6.46 -12.24
CA THR A 532 -33.79 -5.82 -12.16
C THR A 532 -32.84 -6.77 -11.49
N SER A 533 -32.01 -7.48 -12.27
CA SER A 533 -30.91 -8.30 -11.73
C SER A 533 -29.59 -7.55 -11.83
N ILE A 534 -28.75 -7.69 -10.81
CA ILE A 534 -27.41 -7.13 -10.81
C ILE A 534 -26.39 -8.28 -10.74
N PRO A 535 -25.51 -8.40 -11.76
CA PRO A 535 -24.40 -9.36 -11.73
C PRO A 535 -23.56 -9.18 -10.47
N SER A 536 -23.24 -10.27 -9.81
CA SER A 536 -22.56 -10.25 -8.52
C SER A 536 -21.47 -11.32 -8.46
N ILE A 537 -20.37 -11.03 -7.76
CA ILE A 537 -19.28 -11.96 -7.52
C ILE A 537 -18.84 -11.92 -6.06
N ALA A 538 -18.73 -13.08 -5.45
CA ALA A 538 -18.18 -13.27 -4.10
C ALA A 538 -16.86 -14.06 -4.22
N PHE A 539 -15.74 -13.37 -4.04
CA PHE A 539 -14.42 -13.97 -4.09
C PHE A 539 -14.17 -14.82 -2.85
N GLN A 540 -13.63 -16.04 -3.04
CA GLN A 540 -13.28 -16.98 -1.98
C GLN A 540 -14.43 -17.29 -1.00
N GLN A 541 -15.67 -17.34 -1.51
CA GLN A 541 -16.88 -17.63 -0.74
C GLN A 541 -17.70 -18.79 -1.35
N PRO A 542 -17.09 -19.95 -1.69
CA PRO A 542 -17.81 -21.08 -2.28
C PRO A 542 -18.80 -21.72 -1.31
N GLN A 543 -18.60 -21.53 0.01
CA GLN A 543 -19.47 -22.09 1.07
C GLN A 543 -20.92 -21.63 0.97
N HIS A 544 -21.18 -20.47 0.39
CA HIS A 544 -22.55 -19.94 0.23
C HIS A 544 -23.27 -20.50 -1.00
N TYR A 545 -22.60 -21.26 -1.88
CA TYR A 545 -23.13 -21.72 -3.15
C TYR A 545 -24.46 -22.48 -3.02
N GLN A 546 -24.50 -23.50 -2.15
CA GLN A 546 -25.70 -24.34 -1.99
C GLN A 546 -26.89 -23.52 -1.51
N TRP A 547 -26.63 -22.58 -0.62
CA TRP A 547 -27.67 -21.70 -0.08
C TRP A 547 -28.21 -20.71 -1.13
N ILE A 548 -27.32 -20.01 -1.82
CA ILE A 548 -27.67 -19.10 -2.93
C ILE A 548 -28.42 -19.85 -4.03
N ARG A 549 -27.98 -21.06 -4.39
CA ARG A 549 -28.63 -21.90 -5.41
C ARG A 549 -30.03 -22.32 -5.00
N SER A 550 -30.32 -22.45 -3.72
CA SER A 550 -31.66 -22.82 -3.23
C SER A 550 -32.72 -21.73 -3.45
N GLY A 551 -32.33 -20.50 -3.87
CA GLY A 551 -33.23 -19.36 -4.07
C GLY A 551 -33.74 -18.75 -2.77
N ARG A 552 -33.24 -19.15 -1.60
CA ARG A 552 -33.63 -18.57 -0.31
C ARG A 552 -33.14 -17.12 -0.23
N PRO A 553 -33.96 -16.22 0.33
CA PRO A 553 -33.56 -14.83 0.54
C PRO A 553 -32.34 -14.72 1.45
N VAL A 554 -31.44 -13.81 1.08
CA VAL A 554 -30.21 -13.49 1.83
C VAL A 554 -30.06 -11.99 1.98
N ASP A 555 -29.30 -11.59 2.97
CA ASP A 555 -28.79 -10.22 3.09
C ASP A 555 -27.33 -10.21 2.58
N VAL A 556 -26.95 -9.16 1.87
CA VAL A 556 -25.62 -9.05 1.25
C VAL A 556 -24.96 -7.71 1.59
N CYS A 557 -23.68 -7.75 1.93
CA CYS A 557 -22.80 -6.59 1.95
C CYS A 557 -21.90 -6.59 0.71
N TYR A 558 -21.77 -5.44 0.05
CA TYR A 558 -21.08 -5.34 -1.23
C TYR A 558 -20.51 -3.96 -1.51
N VAL A 559 -19.56 -3.90 -2.43
CA VAL A 559 -19.11 -2.69 -3.11
C VAL A 559 -19.67 -2.72 -4.53
N SER A 560 -20.26 -1.59 -4.98
CA SER A 560 -20.68 -1.43 -6.38
C SER A 560 -19.47 -1.06 -7.24
N VAL A 561 -19.18 -1.88 -8.24
CA VAL A 561 -18.05 -1.68 -9.17
C VAL A 561 -18.55 -1.73 -10.62
N GLU A 562 -17.74 -1.20 -11.53
CA GLU A 562 -17.93 -1.41 -12.96
C GLU A 562 -17.06 -2.59 -13.41
N ASN A 563 -17.67 -3.54 -14.10
CA ASN A 563 -16.97 -4.65 -14.70
C ASN A 563 -16.81 -4.41 -16.20
N HIS A 564 -15.56 -4.30 -16.64
CA HIS A 564 -15.22 -4.13 -18.06
C HIS A 564 -14.86 -5.52 -18.64
N TYR A 565 -15.76 -6.06 -19.44
CA TYR A 565 -15.52 -7.36 -20.07
C TYR A 565 -15.84 -7.30 -21.57
N ARG A 566 -14.88 -7.64 -22.42
CA ARG A 566 -14.98 -7.63 -23.90
C ARG A 566 -15.52 -6.31 -24.47
N GLY A 567 -15.04 -5.18 -23.93
CA GLY A 567 -15.45 -3.84 -24.38
C GLY A 567 -16.82 -3.36 -23.89
N ILE A 568 -17.49 -4.16 -23.06
CA ILE A 568 -18.79 -3.80 -22.43
C ILE A 568 -18.55 -3.48 -20.96
N THR A 569 -18.99 -2.29 -20.54
CA THR A 569 -18.99 -1.88 -19.13
C THR A 569 -20.36 -2.18 -18.53
N MET A 570 -20.40 -2.97 -17.48
CA MET A 570 -21.63 -3.34 -16.77
C MET A 570 -21.47 -3.16 -15.26
N PRO A 571 -22.53 -2.75 -14.55
CA PRO A 571 -22.51 -2.73 -13.09
C PRO A 571 -22.35 -4.15 -12.55
N GLN A 572 -21.54 -4.29 -11.50
CA GLN A 572 -21.34 -5.55 -10.79
C GLN A 572 -21.26 -5.28 -9.29
N LEU A 573 -21.80 -6.19 -8.48
CA LEU A 573 -21.61 -6.17 -7.04
C LEU A 573 -20.45 -7.10 -6.67
N ARG A 574 -19.41 -6.53 -6.04
CA ARG A 574 -18.35 -7.31 -5.39
C ARG A 574 -18.78 -7.59 -3.96
N ILE A 575 -19.25 -8.80 -3.71
CA ILE A 575 -19.79 -9.21 -2.42
C ILE A 575 -18.68 -9.33 -1.38
N LYS A 576 -18.87 -8.68 -0.24
CA LYS A 576 -17.99 -8.75 0.91
C LYS A 576 -18.40 -9.87 1.88
N ASP A 577 -19.70 -10.08 2.02
CA ASP A 577 -20.24 -11.14 2.87
C ASP A 577 -21.74 -11.41 2.55
N ILE A 578 -22.20 -12.62 2.89
CA ILE A 578 -23.56 -13.09 2.69
C ILE A 578 -24.08 -13.67 3.99
N LYS A 579 -25.27 -13.25 4.43
CA LYS A 579 -25.95 -13.81 5.61
C LYS A 579 -27.37 -14.28 5.28
N PRO A 580 -27.91 -15.21 6.09
CA PRO A 580 -29.35 -15.49 6.07
C PRO A 580 -30.14 -14.19 6.24
N CYS A 581 -31.24 -14.06 5.47
CA CYS A 581 -32.17 -12.95 5.72
C CYS A 581 -32.69 -13.05 7.14
N SER A 582 -32.43 -12.00 7.94
CA SER A 582 -33.05 -11.87 9.27
C SER A 582 -34.55 -11.68 9.05
N LYS A 583 -35.39 -12.55 9.63
CA LYS A 583 -36.87 -12.47 9.53
C LYS A 583 -37.38 -11.16 10.09
#